data_d5e2c91d1f2be76a0ea672473a9c1af3
#
_entry.id   d5e2c91d1f2be76a0ea672473a9c1af3
#
_cell.length_a   1.000
_cell.length_b   1.000
_cell.length_c   1.000
_cell.angle_alpha   90.00
_cell.angle_beta   90.00
_cell.angle_gamma   90.00
#
_symmetry.space_group_name_H-M   'P 1'
#
loop_
_entity.id
_entity.type
_entity.pdbx_description
1 polymer ?
#
loop_
_entity_poly.entity_id
_entity_poly.type
_entity_poly.pdbx_seq_one_letter_code
_entity_poly.pdbx_strand_id
1 'polypeptide(L)'
;MRNTGHRLGASGTNLENTIQGLKNKINNLDDKNFKYWEFDIRESSDGVIFVFHDDVIKLDNELVEISKMSFLEIKEAGRKLDISIPTFEEVVTELEKRKEKVMIEIKEIFSDEAKYELIKRTSGHENWKIMATPERFEKSFPKDSRDFWAEQIRNANIELVRVGRHRVDLFRASKSYVK
;
A
#
# COMPACT_ATOMS: atom_id res chain seq x y z
N MET A 1 -20.37 -2.81 5.10
CA MET A 1 -19.70 -3.72 6.05
C MET A 1 -18.21 -3.60 5.79
N ARG A 2 -17.41 -3.29 6.81
CA ARG A 2 -15.96 -2.98 6.68
C ARG A 2 -15.19 -4.27 6.42
N ASN A 3 -14.23 -4.25 5.45
CA ASN A 3 -13.32 -5.36 5.22
C ASN A 3 -12.39 -5.55 6.43
N THR A 4 -12.39 -6.73 7.04
CA THR A 4 -11.53 -7.02 8.20
C THR A 4 -10.10 -7.39 7.82
N GLY A 5 -9.76 -7.45 6.54
CA GLY A 5 -8.38 -7.52 6.03
C GLY A 5 -7.73 -6.15 5.78
N HIS A 6 -8.42 -5.04 6.11
CA HIS A 6 -7.93 -3.67 5.95
C HIS A 6 -6.71 -3.42 6.85
N ARG A 7 -5.66 -2.80 6.29
CA ARG A 7 -4.35 -2.57 6.91
C ARG A 7 -3.75 -3.84 7.53
N LEU A 8 -3.67 -4.88 6.70
CA LEU A 8 -3.21 -6.22 7.09
C LEU A 8 -4.00 -6.83 8.27
N GLY A 9 -5.30 -6.51 8.34
CA GLY A 9 -6.23 -7.08 9.31
C GLY A 9 -6.19 -6.47 10.71
N ALA A 10 -5.44 -5.42 10.93
CA ALA A 10 -5.24 -4.81 12.24
C ALA A 10 -5.62 -3.31 12.30
N SER A 11 -6.47 -2.85 11.37
CA SER A 11 -6.88 -1.45 11.26
C SER A 11 -7.37 -0.85 12.57
N GLY A 12 -6.83 0.33 12.93
CA GLY A 12 -7.17 1.05 14.15
C GLY A 12 -6.43 0.55 15.39
N THR A 13 -5.37 -0.23 15.22
CA THR A 13 -4.47 -0.68 16.29
C THR A 13 -3.02 -0.34 15.98
N ASN A 14 -2.13 -0.47 16.95
CA ASN A 14 -0.67 -0.31 16.74
C ASN A 14 -0.07 -1.39 15.83
N LEU A 15 -0.83 -2.42 15.49
CA LEU A 15 -0.40 -3.51 14.60
C LEU A 15 -0.88 -3.31 13.15
N GLU A 16 -1.59 -2.22 12.84
CA GLU A 16 -2.01 -1.97 11.46
C GLU A 16 -0.79 -1.83 10.54
N ASN A 17 -0.92 -2.38 9.33
CA ASN A 17 0.16 -2.37 8.34
C ASN A 17 1.45 -3.06 8.80
N THR A 18 1.38 -4.01 9.72
CA THR A 18 2.54 -4.78 10.20
C THR A 18 2.43 -6.27 9.88
N ILE A 19 3.57 -6.94 9.80
CA ILE A 19 3.64 -8.42 9.65
C ILE A 19 2.98 -9.13 10.84
N GLN A 20 3.10 -8.57 12.03
CA GLN A 20 2.47 -9.16 13.23
C GLN A 20 0.95 -9.06 13.15
N GLY A 21 0.41 -7.92 12.69
CA GLY A 21 -1.04 -7.75 12.45
C GLY A 21 -1.57 -8.76 11.44
N LEU A 22 -0.86 -8.93 10.33
CA LEU A 22 -1.16 -9.95 9.32
C LEU A 22 -1.21 -11.36 9.95
N LYS A 23 -0.18 -11.76 10.66
CA LYS A 23 -0.08 -13.10 11.29
C LYS A 23 -1.20 -13.34 12.31
N ASN A 24 -1.53 -12.34 13.11
CA ASN A 24 -2.64 -12.43 14.08
C ASN A 24 -3.99 -12.62 13.37
N LYS A 25 -4.22 -11.93 12.26
CA LYS A 25 -5.48 -12.04 11.50
C LYS A 25 -5.58 -13.37 10.74
N ILE A 26 -4.49 -13.92 10.25
CA ILE A 26 -4.47 -15.21 9.54
C ILE A 26 -5.16 -16.30 10.37
N ASN A 27 -5.01 -16.30 11.66
CA ASN A 27 -5.63 -17.28 12.57
C ASN A 27 -7.16 -17.14 12.67
N ASN A 28 -7.77 -16.10 12.08
CA ASN A 28 -9.18 -15.79 12.12
C ASN A 28 -9.77 -15.44 10.74
N LEU A 29 -9.38 -16.17 9.69
CA LEU A 29 -9.84 -15.93 8.31
C LEU A 29 -11.29 -16.38 8.05
N ASP A 30 -11.87 -17.20 8.90
CA ASP A 30 -13.30 -17.61 8.82
C ASP A 30 -14.28 -16.46 9.10
N ASP A 31 -13.76 -15.26 9.34
CA ASP A 31 -14.55 -14.05 9.48
C ASP A 31 -15.27 -13.70 8.15
N LYS A 32 -16.61 -13.80 8.16
CA LYS A 32 -17.47 -13.47 7.00
C LYS A 32 -17.30 -12.05 6.46
N ASN A 33 -16.65 -11.17 7.22
CA ASN A 33 -16.35 -9.80 6.81
C ASN A 33 -14.96 -9.67 6.17
N PHE A 34 -14.14 -10.72 6.18
CA PHE A 34 -12.90 -10.74 5.43
C PHE A 34 -13.20 -10.86 3.93
N LYS A 35 -12.62 -9.96 3.13
CA LYS A 35 -12.82 -9.93 1.68
C LYS A 35 -11.51 -10.03 0.91
N TYR A 36 -10.48 -9.36 1.38
CA TYR A 36 -9.14 -9.27 0.80
C TYR A 36 -8.18 -8.65 1.81
N TRP A 37 -6.92 -8.92 1.66
CA TRP A 37 -5.86 -8.16 2.31
C TRP A 37 -5.73 -6.80 1.67
N GLU A 38 -5.59 -5.78 2.48
CA GLU A 38 -5.31 -4.42 2.00
C GLU A 38 -4.22 -3.82 2.86
N PHE A 39 -3.31 -3.07 2.23
CA PHE A 39 -2.24 -2.36 2.92
C PHE A 39 -1.77 -1.15 2.12
N ASP A 40 -1.18 -0.21 2.83
CA ASP A 40 -0.80 1.12 2.34
C ASP A 40 0.69 1.19 2.05
N ILE A 41 1.10 1.59 0.85
CA ILE A 41 2.51 1.73 0.48
C ILE A 41 2.93 3.18 0.33
N ARG A 42 4.19 3.44 0.73
CA ARG A 42 4.90 4.70 0.57
C ARG A 42 6.33 4.45 0.16
N GLU A 43 6.97 5.50 -0.33
CA GLU A 43 8.40 5.51 -0.63
C GLU A 43 9.12 6.45 0.33
N SER A 44 10.24 6.01 0.88
CA SER A 44 11.15 6.80 1.72
C SER A 44 12.04 7.70 0.86
N SER A 45 12.71 8.69 1.47
CA SER A 45 13.60 9.60 0.74
C SER A 45 14.79 8.90 0.08
N ASP A 46 15.14 7.70 0.50
CA ASP A 46 16.21 6.86 -0.06
C ASP A 46 15.68 5.74 -0.98
N GLY A 47 14.40 5.85 -1.43
CA GLY A 47 13.83 4.99 -2.49
C GLY A 47 13.30 3.64 -2.03
N VAL A 48 13.19 3.38 -0.72
CA VAL A 48 12.65 2.11 -0.21
C VAL A 48 11.13 2.18 -0.15
N ILE A 49 10.43 1.22 -0.77
CA ILE A 49 8.98 1.07 -0.58
C ILE A 49 8.72 0.38 0.75
N PHE A 50 7.91 1.00 1.59
CA PHE A 50 7.53 0.49 2.91
C PHE A 50 6.01 0.60 3.13
N VAL A 51 5.52 -0.04 4.20
CA VAL A 51 4.08 -0.17 4.46
C VAL A 51 3.70 0.67 5.67
N PHE A 52 2.99 1.78 5.41
CA PHE A 52 2.53 2.72 6.43
C PHE A 52 1.42 3.63 5.89
N HIS A 53 0.42 3.96 6.75
CA HIS A 53 -0.74 4.73 6.30
C HIS A 53 -0.51 6.24 6.29
N ASP A 54 0.00 6.82 7.39
CA ASP A 54 -0.03 8.26 7.62
C ASP A 54 1.07 9.02 6.86
N ASP A 55 0.81 10.30 6.54
CA ASP A 55 1.79 11.18 5.88
C ASP A 55 2.91 11.64 6.82
N VAL A 56 2.64 11.55 8.12
CA VAL A 56 3.56 12.00 9.17
C VAL A 56 3.73 10.92 10.22
N ILE A 57 4.88 10.95 10.88
CA ILE A 57 5.15 10.12 12.07
C ILE A 57 5.58 11.03 13.23
N LYS A 58 5.16 10.66 14.44
CA LYS A 58 5.55 11.41 15.63
C LYS A 58 6.95 10.99 16.08
N LEU A 59 7.86 11.96 16.12
CA LEU A 59 9.22 11.78 16.60
C LEU A 59 9.56 12.88 17.62
N ASP A 60 9.92 12.49 18.82
CA ASP A 60 10.34 13.40 19.91
C ASP A 60 9.35 14.59 20.12
N ASN A 61 8.03 14.30 20.10
CA ASN A 61 6.90 15.23 20.18
C ASN A 61 6.63 16.12 18.94
N GLU A 62 7.40 15.98 17.88
CA GLU A 62 7.16 16.65 16.60
C GLU A 62 6.50 15.71 15.58
N LEU A 63 5.74 16.26 14.65
CA LEU A 63 5.21 15.54 13.50
C LEU A 63 6.15 15.75 12.32
N VAL A 64 6.79 14.67 11.88
CA VAL A 64 7.75 14.69 10.77
C VAL A 64 7.10 14.05 9.54
N GLU A 65 7.24 14.70 8.38
CA GLU A 65 6.80 14.14 7.10
C GLU A 65 7.62 12.89 6.75
N ILE A 66 6.94 11.78 6.64
CA ILE A 66 7.59 10.47 6.48
C ILE A 66 8.31 10.34 5.13
N SER A 67 7.83 11.00 4.08
CA SER A 67 8.46 11.01 2.75
C SER A 67 9.82 11.74 2.69
N LYS A 68 10.16 12.52 3.73
CA LYS A 68 11.46 13.20 3.85
C LYS A 68 12.49 12.39 4.64
N MET A 69 12.09 11.27 5.22
CA MET A 69 12.92 10.41 6.04
C MET A 69 13.49 9.25 5.22
N SER A 70 14.73 8.85 5.50
CA SER A 70 15.25 7.56 5.04
C SER A 70 14.52 6.40 5.71
N PHE A 71 14.54 5.23 5.08
CA PHE A 71 13.86 4.08 5.67
C PHE A 71 14.44 3.67 7.04
N LEU A 72 15.72 3.89 7.24
CA LEU A 72 16.35 3.65 8.54
C LEU A 72 15.77 4.58 9.64
N GLU A 73 15.60 5.86 9.34
CA GLU A 73 14.97 6.82 10.26
C GLU A 73 13.52 6.48 10.54
N ILE A 74 12.77 6.04 9.52
CA ILE A 74 11.38 5.58 9.64
C ILE A 74 11.28 4.37 10.57
N LYS A 75 12.16 3.38 10.42
CA LYS A 75 12.22 2.21 11.30
C LYS A 75 12.52 2.60 12.74
N GLU A 76 13.46 3.51 12.94
CA GLU A 76 13.84 3.96 14.28
C GLU A 76 12.70 4.75 14.95
N ALA A 77 12.00 5.61 14.19
CA ALA A 77 10.80 6.30 14.66
C ALA A 77 9.69 5.30 15.03
N GLY A 78 9.44 4.31 14.18
CA GLY A 78 8.50 3.23 14.46
C GLY A 78 8.86 2.46 15.74
N ARG A 79 10.12 2.11 15.92
CA ARG A 79 10.62 1.43 17.14
C ARG A 79 10.35 2.23 18.41
N LYS A 80 10.53 3.56 18.38
CA LYS A 80 10.22 4.45 19.51
C LYS A 80 8.72 4.46 19.86
N LEU A 81 7.86 4.17 18.88
CA LEU A 81 6.39 4.09 19.02
C LEU A 81 5.87 2.67 19.22
N ASP A 82 6.76 1.69 19.38
CA ASP A 82 6.44 0.25 19.45
C ASP A 82 5.69 -0.25 18.19
N ILE A 83 6.07 0.27 17.03
CA ILE A 83 5.54 -0.11 15.72
C ILE A 83 6.68 -0.70 14.87
N SER A 84 6.50 -1.93 14.41
CA SER A 84 7.43 -2.57 13.45
C SER A 84 6.98 -2.27 12.02
N ILE A 85 7.56 -1.24 11.40
CA ILE A 85 7.23 -0.81 10.03
C ILE A 85 7.96 -1.73 9.04
N PRO A 86 7.23 -2.54 8.23
CA PRO A 86 7.85 -3.45 7.27
C PRO A 86 8.13 -2.76 5.93
N THR A 87 9.06 -3.31 5.17
CA THR A 87 9.18 -3.02 3.74
C THR A 87 8.03 -3.63 2.95
N PHE A 88 7.79 -3.12 1.75
CA PHE A 88 6.86 -3.71 0.79
C PHE A 88 7.24 -5.17 0.47
N GLU A 89 8.53 -5.43 0.25
CA GLU A 89 9.05 -6.77 -0.05
C GLU A 89 8.77 -7.78 1.07
N GLU A 90 8.92 -7.38 2.35
CA GLU A 90 8.59 -8.26 3.48
C GLU A 90 7.11 -8.62 3.50
N VAL A 91 6.21 -7.66 3.21
CA VAL A 91 4.76 -7.92 3.17
C VAL A 91 4.38 -8.78 1.98
N VAL A 92 4.92 -8.49 0.79
CA VAL A 92 4.70 -9.29 -0.42
C VAL A 92 5.13 -10.74 -0.19
N THR A 93 6.32 -10.97 0.36
CA THR A 93 6.84 -12.31 0.65
C THR A 93 5.91 -13.12 1.59
N GLU A 94 5.26 -12.47 2.55
CA GLU A 94 4.29 -13.16 3.41
C GLU A 94 2.97 -13.44 2.67
N LEU A 95 2.50 -12.52 1.83
CA LEU A 95 1.24 -12.67 1.10
C LEU A 95 1.34 -13.63 -0.08
N GLU A 96 2.49 -13.78 -0.72
CA GLU A 96 2.74 -14.78 -1.79
C GLU A 96 2.54 -16.23 -1.33
N LYS A 97 2.69 -16.50 -0.05
CA LYS A 97 2.40 -17.82 0.55
C LYS A 97 0.90 -18.13 0.60
N ARG A 98 0.04 -17.23 0.12
CA ARG A 98 -1.39 -17.24 0.33
C ARG A 98 -2.16 -17.11 -0.98
N LYS A 99 -3.48 -17.38 -0.93
CA LYS A 99 -4.37 -17.38 -2.11
C LYS A 99 -5.43 -16.27 -2.07
N GLU A 100 -5.49 -15.54 -0.96
CA GLU A 100 -6.49 -14.49 -0.81
C GLU A 100 -6.20 -13.32 -1.75
N LYS A 101 -7.25 -12.55 -2.05
CA LYS A 101 -7.13 -11.32 -2.82
C LYS A 101 -6.32 -10.28 -2.05
N VAL A 102 -5.56 -9.46 -2.79
CA VAL A 102 -4.73 -8.39 -2.24
C VAL A 102 -5.04 -7.08 -2.93
N MET A 103 -5.14 -6.02 -2.16
CA MET A 103 -5.28 -4.63 -2.60
C MET A 103 -4.11 -3.82 -2.05
N ILE A 104 -3.30 -3.27 -2.93
CA ILE A 104 -2.14 -2.44 -2.59
C ILE A 104 -2.55 -0.98 -2.77
N GLU A 105 -2.74 -0.23 -1.67
CA GLU A 105 -3.09 1.18 -1.76
C GLU A 105 -1.83 2.07 -1.84
N ILE A 106 -1.71 2.80 -2.94
CA ILE A 106 -0.66 3.81 -3.09
C ILE A 106 -1.04 5.04 -2.26
N LYS A 107 -0.23 5.36 -1.26
CA LYS A 107 -0.28 6.65 -0.56
C LYS A 107 0.68 7.64 -1.19
N GLU A 108 1.91 7.21 -1.47
CA GLU A 108 2.91 8.05 -2.10
C GLU A 108 4.09 7.21 -2.61
N ILE A 109 4.33 7.27 -3.91
CA ILE A 109 5.56 6.78 -4.56
C ILE A 109 6.00 7.82 -5.59
N PHE A 110 7.28 8.04 -5.79
CA PHE A 110 7.78 9.10 -6.67
C PHE A 110 8.89 8.66 -7.62
N SER A 111 9.81 7.78 -7.23
CA SER A 111 10.86 7.31 -8.12
C SER A 111 10.34 6.33 -9.16
N ASP A 112 11.01 6.27 -10.30
CA ASP A 112 10.67 5.31 -11.35
C ASP A 112 11.04 3.89 -10.93
N GLU A 113 12.10 3.73 -10.14
CA GLU A 113 12.53 2.47 -9.56
C GLU A 113 11.43 1.86 -8.67
N ALA A 114 10.84 2.66 -7.78
CA ALA A 114 9.74 2.21 -6.91
C ALA A 114 8.49 1.83 -7.73
N LYS A 115 8.16 2.59 -8.77
CA LYS A 115 7.04 2.25 -9.67
C LYS A 115 7.27 0.94 -10.41
N TYR A 116 8.48 0.72 -10.94
CA TYR A 116 8.84 -0.54 -11.58
C TYR A 116 8.80 -1.71 -10.59
N GLU A 117 9.31 -1.54 -9.39
CA GLU A 117 9.27 -2.56 -8.34
C GLU A 117 7.83 -2.92 -7.98
N LEU A 118 6.96 -1.92 -7.75
CA LEU A 118 5.54 -2.14 -7.49
C LEU A 118 4.89 -2.96 -8.61
N ILE A 119 5.08 -2.57 -9.86
CA ILE A 119 4.52 -3.27 -11.02
C ILE A 119 5.07 -4.70 -11.10
N LYS A 120 6.38 -4.86 -10.98
CA LYS A 120 7.05 -6.16 -11.04
C LYS A 120 6.54 -7.12 -9.97
N ARG A 121 6.42 -6.65 -8.71
CA ARG A 121 6.00 -7.48 -7.59
C ARG A 121 4.49 -7.77 -7.57
N THR A 122 3.68 -6.94 -8.24
CA THR A 122 2.24 -7.16 -8.38
C THR A 122 1.91 -8.02 -9.61
N SER A 123 2.77 -7.98 -10.62
CA SER A 123 2.60 -8.74 -11.87
C SER A 123 2.62 -10.25 -11.62
N GLY A 124 1.77 -10.99 -12.39
CA GLY A 124 1.67 -12.45 -12.27
C GLY A 124 0.73 -12.95 -11.16
N HIS A 125 0.18 -12.05 -10.35
CA HIS A 125 -0.81 -12.38 -9.32
C HIS A 125 -2.22 -11.98 -9.78
N GLU A 126 -3.00 -12.90 -10.31
CA GLU A 126 -4.37 -12.63 -10.83
C GLU A 126 -5.31 -11.98 -9.81
N ASN A 127 -5.09 -12.25 -8.52
CA ASN A 127 -5.92 -11.76 -7.42
C ASN A 127 -5.37 -10.49 -6.73
N TRP A 128 -4.30 -9.91 -7.26
CA TRP A 128 -3.69 -8.70 -6.71
C TRP A 128 -4.06 -7.49 -7.55
N LYS A 129 -4.35 -6.38 -6.87
CA LYS A 129 -4.72 -5.14 -7.52
C LYS A 129 -4.03 -3.96 -6.87
N ILE A 130 -3.81 -2.91 -7.65
CA ILE A 130 -3.34 -1.62 -7.15
C ILE A 130 -4.53 -0.70 -7.01
N MET A 131 -4.59 0.05 -5.92
CA MET A 131 -5.61 1.06 -5.72
C MET A 131 -5.03 2.39 -5.25
N ALA A 132 -5.73 3.48 -5.57
CA ALA A 132 -5.38 4.82 -5.11
C ALA A 132 -6.61 5.73 -5.12
N THR A 133 -6.60 6.78 -4.28
CA THR A 133 -7.47 7.93 -4.53
C THR A 133 -6.96 8.70 -5.74
N PRO A 134 -7.82 9.47 -6.46
CA PRO A 134 -7.37 10.28 -7.58
C PRO A 134 -6.19 11.18 -7.24
N GLU A 135 -6.26 11.86 -6.11
CA GLU A 135 -5.21 12.77 -5.64
C GLU A 135 -3.87 12.05 -5.41
N ARG A 136 -3.88 10.86 -4.76
CA ARG A 136 -2.67 10.06 -4.51
C ARG A 136 -2.10 9.48 -5.79
N PHE A 137 -2.97 9.07 -6.71
CA PHE A 137 -2.54 8.60 -8.03
C PHE A 137 -1.87 9.72 -8.82
N GLU A 138 -2.48 10.90 -8.87
CA GLU A 138 -1.93 12.06 -9.60
C GLU A 138 -0.61 12.56 -9.01
N LYS A 139 -0.44 12.46 -7.68
CA LYS A 139 0.81 12.78 -7.00
C LYS A 139 1.91 11.78 -7.37
N SER A 140 1.59 10.49 -7.36
CA SER A 140 2.56 9.41 -7.65
C SER A 140 2.88 9.29 -9.15
N PHE A 141 1.93 9.61 -10.02
CA PHE A 141 2.06 9.55 -11.48
C PHE A 141 1.77 10.93 -12.08
N PRO A 142 2.76 11.82 -12.14
CA PRO A 142 2.61 13.17 -12.71
C PRO A 142 2.13 13.13 -14.15
N LYS A 143 1.46 14.21 -14.59
CA LYS A 143 0.80 14.30 -15.89
C LYS A 143 1.70 13.90 -17.06
N ASP A 144 2.96 14.31 -17.02
CA ASP A 144 3.91 14.11 -18.13
C ASP A 144 4.35 12.64 -18.31
N SER A 145 4.25 11.81 -17.26
CA SER A 145 4.60 10.38 -17.30
C SER A 145 3.43 9.44 -17.03
N ARG A 146 2.25 9.99 -16.74
CA ARG A 146 1.08 9.21 -16.33
C ARG A 146 0.62 8.19 -17.35
N ASP A 147 0.57 8.57 -18.62
CA ASP A 147 0.14 7.68 -19.68
C ASP A 147 1.10 6.51 -19.87
N PHE A 148 2.41 6.78 -19.78
CA PHE A 148 3.44 5.74 -19.78
C PHE A 148 3.22 4.74 -18.63
N TRP A 149 3.06 5.21 -17.40
CA TRP A 149 2.87 4.34 -16.23
C TRP A 149 1.54 3.58 -16.27
N ALA A 150 0.47 4.22 -16.74
CA ALA A 150 -0.81 3.55 -16.94
C ALA A 150 -0.71 2.42 -17.96
N GLU A 151 0.10 2.59 -19.00
CA GLU A 151 0.39 1.56 -19.98
C GLU A 151 1.24 0.42 -19.38
N GLN A 152 2.27 0.72 -18.59
CA GLN A 152 3.07 -0.30 -17.90
C GLN A 152 2.20 -1.17 -16.98
N ILE A 153 1.33 -0.55 -16.17
CA ILE A 153 0.39 -1.25 -15.28
C ILE A 153 -0.56 -2.16 -16.10
N ARG A 154 -1.09 -1.64 -17.22
CA ARG A 154 -1.98 -2.40 -18.11
C ARG A 154 -1.27 -3.59 -18.77
N ASN A 155 -0.05 -3.36 -19.29
CA ASN A 155 0.75 -4.41 -19.94
C ASN A 155 1.16 -5.51 -18.96
N ALA A 156 1.32 -5.17 -17.68
CA ALA A 156 1.53 -6.14 -16.60
C ALA A 156 0.23 -6.88 -16.18
N ASN A 157 -0.90 -6.62 -16.84
CA ASN A 157 -2.22 -7.17 -16.53
C ASN A 157 -2.70 -6.89 -15.08
N ILE A 158 -2.32 -5.74 -14.53
CA ILE A 158 -2.69 -5.31 -13.18
C ILE A 158 -3.95 -4.44 -13.27
N GLU A 159 -4.96 -4.76 -12.47
CA GLU A 159 -6.15 -3.93 -12.34
C GLU A 159 -5.85 -2.73 -11.41
N LEU A 160 -6.11 -1.53 -11.92
CA LEU A 160 -6.03 -0.29 -11.15
C LEU A 160 -7.43 0.11 -10.66
N VAL A 161 -7.59 0.26 -9.37
CA VAL A 161 -8.86 0.52 -8.69
C VAL A 161 -8.89 1.92 -8.10
N ARG A 162 -9.94 2.67 -8.37
CA ARG A 162 -10.15 4.01 -7.80
C ARG A 162 -10.85 3.92 -6.44
N VAL A 163 -10.29 4.59 -5.42
CA VAL A 163 -10.91 4.73 -4.11
C VAL A 163 -11.63 6.08 -4.00
N GLY A 164 -12.91 6.07 -3.70
CA GLY A 164 -13.70 7.29 -3.47
C GLY A 164 -13.53 7.82 -2.04
N ARG A 165 -13.57 9.16 -1.89
CA ARG A 165 -13.39 9.85 -0.58
C ARG A 165 -14.38 9.42 0.51
N HIS A 166 -15.56 8.90 0.17
CA HIS A 166 -16.66 8.63 1.10
C HIS A 166 -17.16 7.18 1.11
N ARG A 167 -16.60 6.31 0.28
CA ARG A 167 -16.98 4.91 0.21
C ARG A 167 -15.75 4.06 -0.05
N VAL A 168 -15.57 3.03 0.76
CA VAL A 168 -14.68 1.91 0.48
C VAL A 168 -15.32 1.00 -0.59
N ASP A 169 -16.11 1.56 -1.50
CA ASP A 169 -16.61 0.86 -2.67
C ASP A 169 -15.52 0.97 -3.72
N LEU A 170 -14.95 -0.15 -4.05
CA LEU A 170 -13.93 -0.27 -5.07
C LEU A 170 -14.57 0.00 -6.44
N PHE A 171 -14.22 1.12 -7.03
CA PHE A 171 -14.62 1.45 -8.40
C PHE A 171 -13.53 0.98 -9.36
N ARG A 172 -13.93 0.35 -10.44
CA ARG A 172 -13.02 0.04 -11.55
C ARG A 172 -12.53 1.34 -12.16
N ALA A 173 -11.27 1.64 -11.93
CA ALA A 173 -10.67 2.91 -12.31
C ALA A 173 -9.94 2.88 -13.65
N SER A 174 -9.85 1.71 -14.27
CA SER A 174 -8.97 1.49 -15.43
C SER A 174 -9.19 2.44 -16.61
N LYS A 175 -10.36 3.10 -16.71
CA LYS A 175 -10.66 4.04 -17.80
C LYS A 175 -10.60 5.51 -17.41
N SER A 176 -10.55 5.87 -16.12
CA SER A 176 -10.63 7.27 -15.69
C SER A 176 -9.31 7.97 -15.50
N TYR A 177 -8.21 7.21 -15.44
CA TYR A 177 -6.84 7.75 -15.38
C TYR A 177 -6.17 7.83 -16.76
N VAL A 178 -6.78 7.20 -17.77
CA VAL A 178 -6.29 7.18 -19.14
C VAL A 178 -7.35 7.87 -20.00
N LYS A 179 -7.17 9.12 -20.28
CA LYS A 179 -7.83 9.86 -21.37
C LYS A 179 -6.79 10.34 -22.33
#